data_0e2401da68098683557727943cd384a7
#
_entry.id   0e2401da68098683557727943cd384a7
#
_cell.length_a   1.000
_cell.length_b   1.000
_cell.length_c   1.000
_cell.angle_alpha   90.00
_cell.angle_beta   90.00
_cell.angle_gamma   90.00
#
_symmetry.space_group_name_H-M   'P 1'
#
loop_
_entity.id
_entity.type
_entity.pdbx_description
1 polymer ?
#
loop_
_entity_poly.entity_id
_entity_poly.type
_entity_poly.pdbx_seq_one_letter_code
_entity_poly.pdbx_strand_id
1 'polypeptide(L)'
;MSTRATPTGIPASTMAVLMLSVFTVSMGYGIILPLLPNVIEGLLGAGGDGPQVSRATGLLTALYTLALFLFAPVWGALSDRYGRRPILLIGLIGFGTTMLIFAFIDNLAAVYVERFLSGLFAAAVTPVALAAIGDLAASDEVRARRLTFVSLAGISGFLLGPMLGVFVSRGAANLLPIANATGSLALPLAGTAVLALLVAAAVSIAVPGTKAGDTAIRRGGPAGEPVAWLVPRLLLLAFIVSAGVGVFEVGLALRGKQDLGLTQYQIALMFTECSLVMFVVQAVVFSPWVKPEATRWFIAPALAVLAAGLFLVPRASNFTLMLAVIGAVAASAGILSPILTYWVSNKAGKARGAQLGLQTAASSLGVTVGSAAGGLLFNVTWLPNASFVVMTLLSVLGVLLSLGLPKLLVSSEHVDVMRDGNHRRAPKSPRSAGTGRTIA
;
A
#
# COMPACT_ATOMS: atom_id res chain seq x y z
N MET A 1 12.67 -17.78 43.90
CA MET A 1 12.95 -18.23 42.54
C MET A 1 11.84 -17.70 41.62
N SER A 2 12.06 -16.52 41.01
CA SER A 2 11.13 -15.94 40.08
C SER A 2 11.44 -16.52 38.70
N THR A 3 10.60 -17.38 38.18
CA THR A 3 10.66 -17.90 36.82
C THR A 3 10.41 -16.71 35.85
N ARG A 4 11.45 -16.14 35.28
CA ARG A 4 11.35 -15.26 34.11
C ARG A 4 10.68 -16.06 32.99
N ALA A 5 9.40 -15.79 32.77
CA ALA A 5 8.72 -16.29 31.58
C ALA A 5 9.51 -15.81 30.36
N THR A 6 10.03 -16.75 29.60
CA THR A 6 10.59 -16.50 28.26
C THR A 6 9.53 -15.75 27.44
N PRO A 7 9.88 -14.70 26.71
CA PRO A 7 8.91 -13.96 25.89
C PRO A 7 8.33 -14.93 24.85
N THR A 8 7.14 -15.42 25.13
CA THR A 8 6.35 -16.19 24.17
C THR A 8 6.08 -15.28 22.98
N GLY A 9 6.58 -15.65 21.80
CA GLY A 9 6.35 -14.87 20.59
C GLY A 9 4.85 -14.64 20.34
N ILE A 10 4.50 -13.69 19.44
CA ILE A 10 3.10 -13.35 19.10
C ILE A 10 2.29 -14.64 18.92
N PRO A 11 1.17 -14.81 19.63
CA PRO A 11 0.28 -15.96 19.42
C PRO A 11 -0.17 -16.04 17.98
N ALA A 12 -0.27 -17.27 17.44
CA ALA A 12 -0.70 -17.49 16.05
C ALA A 12 -2.08 -16.84 15.78
N SER A 13 -2.97 -16.86 16.77
CA SER A 13 -4.28 -16.22 16.70
C SER A 13 -4.19 -14.70 16.50
N THR A 14 -3.33 -14.02 17.27
CA THR A 14 -3.11 -12.57 17.11
C THR A 14 -2.55 -12.25 15.73
N MET A 15 -1.58 -13.05 15.24
CA MET A 15 -1.01 -12.86 13.91
C MET A 15 -2.07 -13.05 12.81
N ALA A 16 -2.86 -14.11 12.89
CA ALA A 16 -3.93 -14.39 11.93
C ALA A 16 -4.97 -13.25 11.88
N VAL A 17 -5.36 -12.73 13.05
CA VAL A 17 -6.33 -11.63 13.12
C VAL A 17 -5.78 -10.32 12.57
N LEU A 18 -4.50 -10.00 12.79
CA LEU A 18 -3.85 -8.83 12.18
C LEU A 18 -3.75 -8.96 10.67
N MET A 19 -3.40 -10.14 10.16
CA MET A 19 -3.38 -10.43 8.72
C MET A 19 -4.80 -10.29 8.12
N LEU A 20 -5.81 -10.84 8.79
CA LEU A 20 -7.19 -10.78 8.33
C LEU A 20 -7.75 -9.35 8.36
N SER A 21 -7.31 -8.51 9.30
CA SER A 21 -7.65 -7.08 9.35
C SER A 21 -7.19 -6.34 8.10
N VAL A 22 -5.93 -6.52 7.72
CA VAL A 22 -5.36 -5.89 6.52
C VAL A 22 -5.97 -6.48 5.25
N PHE A 23 -6.15 -7.80 5.19
CA PHE A 23 -6.85 -8.48 4.11
C PHE A 23 -8.24 -7.88 3.86
N THR A 24 -9.04 -7.70 4.91
CA THR A 24 -10.42 -7.20 4.81
C THR A 24 -10.49 -5.81 4.22
N VAL A 25 -9.64 -4.88 4.67
CA VAL A 25 -9.61 -3.51 4.13
C VAL A 25 -9.15 -3.50 2.67
N SER A 26 -8.10 -4.27 2.35
CA SER A 26 -7.59 -4.37 0.97
C SER A 26 -8.60 -5.04 0.04
N MET A 27 -9.33 -6.04 0.52
CA MET A 27 -10.41 -6.70 -0.22
C MET A 27 -11.55 -5.72 -0.54
N GLY A 28 -11.98 -4.92 0.44
CA GLY A 28 -13.01 -3.90 0.23
C GLY A 28 -12.63 -2.86 -0.83
N TYR A 29 -11.38 -2.39 -0.81
CA TYR A 29 -10.85 -1.51 -1.85
C TYR A 29 -10.86 -2.20 -3.22
N GLY A 30 -10.38 -3.46 -3.30
CA GLY A 30 -10.32 -4.25 -4.52
C GLY A 30 -11.70 -4.55 -5.12
N ILE A 31 -12.75 -4.74 -4.30
CA ILE A 31 -14.13 -4.94 -4.78
C ILE A 31 -14.64 -3.70 -5.51
N ILE A 32 -14.40 -2.53 -4.95
CA ILE A 32 -15.02 -1.29 -5.43
C ILE A 32 -14.36 -0.78 -6.70
N LEU A 33 -13.04 -0.84 -6.79
CA LEU A 33 -12.28 -0.18 -7.84
C LEU A 33 -12.72 -0.53 -9.27
N PRO A 34 -12.88 -1.81 -9.66
CA PRO A 34 -13.36 -2.16 -11.00
C PRO A 34 -14.85 -1.87 -11.25
N LEU A 35 -15.62 -1.70 -10.16
CA LEU A 35 -17.06 -1.49 -10.25
C LEU A 35 -17.44 0.00 -10.23
N LEU A 36 -16.51 0.85 -9.79
CA LEU A 36 -16.76 2.27 -9.57
C LEU A 36 -17.30 3.02 -10.80
N PRO A 37 -16.78 2.83 -12.04
CA PRO A 37 -17.34 3.47 -13.22
C PRO A 37 -18.82 3.10 -13.47
N ASN A 38 -19.19 1.85 -13.23
CA ASN A 38 -20.58 1.39 -13.41
C ASN A 38 -21.52 1.97 -12.34
N VAL A 39 -21.04 2.08 -11.10
CA VAL A 39 -21.81 2.72 -10.01
C VAL A 39 -22.09 4.19 -10.33
N ILE A 40 -21.06 4.92 -10.75
CA ILE A 40 -21.17 6.33 -11.09
C ILE A 40 -22.14 6.53 -12.26
N GLU A 41 -22.03 5.72 -13.30
CA GLU A 41 -22.92 5.76 -14.46
C GLU A 41 -24.38 5.50 -14.04
N GLY A 42 -24.62 4.52 -13.16
CA GLY A 42 -25.96 4.27 -12.59
C GLY A 42 -26.52 5.43 -11.77
N LEU A 43 -25.67 6.13 -11.01
CA LEU A 43 -26.06 7.30 -10.20
C LEU A 43 -26.29 8.56 -11.02
N LEU A 44 -25.57 8.74 -12.13
CA LEU A 44 -25.76 9.87 -13.04
C LEU A 44 -26.98 9.68 -13.95
N GLY A 45 -27.42 8.44 -14.18
CA GLY A 45 -28.54 8.11 -15.05
C GLY A 45 -28.30 8.49 -16.52
N ALA A 46 -29.38 8.72 -17.27
CA ALA A 46 -29.33 9.00 -18.72
C ALA A 46 -28.65 10.34 -19.08
N GLY A 47 -28.35 11.19 -18.10
CA GLY A 47 -27.66 12.48 -18.31
C GLY A 47 -26.15 12.43 -18.09
N GLY A 48 -25.58 11.28 -17.64
CA GLY A 48 -24.16 11.13 -17.37
C GLY A 48 -23.36 10.88 -18.63
N ASP A 49 -22.37 11.75 -18.89
CA ASP A 49 -21.42 11.56 -20.01
C ASP A 49 -20.14 10.84 -19.56
N GLY A 50 -19.40 10.29 -20.54
CA GLY A 50 -18.12 9.60 -20.30
C GLY A 50 -17.11 10.46 -19.51
N PRO A 51 -16.91 11.74 -19.83
CA PRO A 51 -16.05 12.63 -19.07
C PRO A 51 -16.45 12.82 -17.60
N GLN A 52 -17.76 12.90 -17.29
CA GLN A 52 -18.22 12.98 -15.90
C GLN A 52 -17.92 11.68 -15.12
N VAL A 53 -18.19 10.54 -15.72
CA VAL A 53 -17.87 9.22 -15.13
C VAL A 53 -16.38 9.12 -14.84
N SER A 54 -15.53 9.51 -15.80
CA SER A 54 -14.08 9.44 -15.63
C SER A 54 -13.56 10.33 -14.52
N ARG A 55 -14.02 11.60 -14.49
CA ARG A 55 -13.66 12.57 -13.44
C ARG A 55 -14.07 12.06 -12.06
N ALA A 56 -15.32 11.60 -11.93
CA ALA A 56 -15.82 11.07 -10.66
C ALA A 56 -15.06 9.83 -10.21
N THR A 57 -14.76 8.89 -11.13
CA THR A 57 -13.96 7.68 -10.81
C THR A 57 -12.59 8.04 -10.26
N GLY A 58 -11.86 8.93 -10.94
CA GLY A 58 -10.53 9.36 -10.50
C GLY A 58 -10.55 10.11 -9.17
N LEU A 59 -11.49 11.05 -9.01
CA LEU A 59 -11.59 11.83 -7.78
C LEU A 59 -12.04 10.99 -6.58
N LEU A 60 -12.98 10.06 -6.74
CA LEU A 60 -13.43 9.16 -5.66
C LEU A 60 -12.30 8.22 -5.21
N THR A 61 -11.52 7.70 -6.15
CA THR A 61 -10.34 6.89 -5.83
C THR A 61 -9.27 7.73 -5.15
N ALA A 62 -9.01 8.94 -5.67
CA ALA A 62 -8.06 9.88 -5.08
C ALA A 62 -8.48 10.31 -3.66
N LEU A 63 -9.75 10.53 -3.42
CA LEU A 63 -10.26 10.98 -2.12
C LEU A 63 -10.08 9.89 -1.04
N TYR A 64 -10.30 8.62 -1.39
CA TYR A 64 -10.03 7.50 -0.51
C TYR A 64 -8.51 7.42 -0.16
N THR A 65 -7.64 7.49 -1.17
CA THR A 65 -6.19 7.40 -0.95
C THR A 65 -5.60 8.66 -0.30
N LEU A 66 -6.21 9.83 -0.53
CA LEU A 66 -5.90 11.06 0.19
C LEU A 66 -6.22 10.94 1.68
N ALA A 67 -7.37 10.36 2.01
CA ALA A 67 -7.71 10.10 3.41
C ALA A 67 -6.72 9.12 4.06
N LEU A 68 -6.27 8.07 3.34
CA LEU A 68 -5.19 7.20 3.81
C LEU A 68 -3.91 7.99 4.12
N PHE A 69 -3.50 8.88 3.21
CA PHE A 69 -2.31 9.71 3.39
C PHE A 69 -2.41 10.63 4.61
N LEU A 70 -3.53 11.32 4.75
CA LEU A 70 -3.72 12.32 5.81
C LEU A 70 -3.85 11.69 7.20
N PHE A 71 -4.57 10.55 7.30
CA PHE A 71 -4.96 10.00 8.60
C PHE A 71 -4.09 8.84 9.07
N ALA A 72 -3.28 8.19 8.23
CA ALA A 72 -2.38 7.12 8.68
C ALA A 72 -1.40 7.59 9.79
N PRO A 73 -0.75 8.77 9.69
CA PRO A 73 0.09 9.28 10.79
C PRO A 73 -0.70 9.60 12.06
N VAL A 74 -1.92 10.13 11.90
CA VAL A 74 -2.81 10.48 13.03
C VAL A 74 -3.19 9.22 13.79
N TRP A 75 -3.67 8.18 13.09
CA TRP A 75 -4.03 6.91 13.71
C TRP A 75 -2.82 6.19 14.30
N GLY A 76 -1.65 6.29 13.66
CA GLY A 76 -0.39 5.81 14.21
C GLY A 76 -0.11 6.45 15.57
N ALA A 77 -0.12 7.77 15.66
CA ALA A 77 0.11 8.51 16.90
C ALA A 77 -0.97 8.21 17.98
N LEU A 78 -2.25 8.12 17.58
CA LEU A 78 -3.33 7.73 18.49
C LEU A 78 -3.13 6.31 19.02
N SER A 79 -2.68 5.38 18.16
CA SER A 79 -2.44 3.99 18.59
C SER A 79 -1.26 3.85 19.54
N ASP A 80 -0.26 4.73 19.45
CA ASP A 80 0.83 4.81 20.42
C ASP A 80 0.35 5.31 21.78
N ARG A 81 -0.66 6.21 21.80
CA ARG A 81 -1.20 6.82 23.01
C ARG A 81 -2.27 5.98 23.69
N TYR A 82 -3.21 5.44 22.91
CA TYR A 82 -4.40 4.74 23.43
C TYR A 82 -4.28 3.21 23.35
N GLY A 83 -3.23 2.70 22.71
CA GLY A 83 -3.01 1.28 22.48
C GLY A 83 -3.48 0.83 21.07
N ARG A 84 -2.93 -0.29 20.60
CA ARG A 84 -3.18 -0.81 19.24
C ARG A 84 -4.61 -1.32 19.07
N ARG A 85 -5.11 -2.06 20.06
CA ARG A 85 -6.43 -2.71 20.00
C ARG A 85 -7.59 -1.74 19.79
N PRO A 86 -7.80 -0.66 20.56
CA PRO A 86 -8.93 0.24 20.37
C PRO A 86 -8.91 0.93 19.02
N ILE A 87 -7.74 1.29 18.49
CA ILE A 87 -7.63 1.94 17.18
C ILE A 87 -7.94 0.97 16.06
N LEU A 88 -7.49 -0.29 16.11
CA LEU A 88 -7.90 -1.33 15.16
C LEU A 88 -9.41 -1.56 15.18
N LEU A 89 -10.04 -1.56 16.36
CA LEU A 89 -11.50 -1.70 16.48
C LEU A 89 -12.24 -0.54 15.83
N ILE A 90 -11.83 0.72 16.12
CA ILE A 90 -12.42 1.91 15.50
C ILE A 90 -12.26 1.85 13.98
N GLY A 91 -11.08 1.49 13.49
CA GLY A 91 -10.80 1.36 12.06
C GLY A 91 -11.69 0.32 11.38
N LEU A 92 -11.77 -0.90 11.92
CA LEU A 92 -12.55 -1.99 11.33
C LEU A 92 -14.06 -1.76 11.41
N ILE A 93 -14.56 -1.30 12.57
CA ILE A 93 -16.00 -0.98 12.73
C ILE A 93 -16.39 0.18 11.83
N GLY A 94 -15.59 1.26 11.82
CA GLY A 94 -15.82 2.41 10.96
C GLY A 94 -15.79 2.04 9.48
N PHE A 95 -14.78 1.27 9.06
CA PHE A 95 -14.68 0.78 7.67
C PHE A 95 -15.87 -0.12 7.30
N GLY A 96 -16.24 -1.08 8.16
CA GLY A 96 -17.41 -1.93 7.91
C GLY A 96 -18.72 -1.13 7.82
N THR A 97 -18.88 -0.12 8.68
CA THR A 97 -20.04 0.76 8.66
C THR A 97 -20.11 1.58 7.37
N THR A 98 -18.98 2.15 6.91
CA THR A 98 -18.94 2.91 5.65
C THR A 98 -19.21 2.01 4.44
N MET A 99 -18.71 0.76 4.42
CA MET A 99 -19.04 -0.21 3.38
C MET A 99 -20.53 -0.55 3.34
N LEU A 100 -21.16 -0.68 4.51
CA LEU A 100 -22.59 -0.91 4.60
C LEU A 100 -23.40 0.29 4.12
N ILE A 101 -23.00 1.51 4.53
CA ILE A 101 -23.63 2.75 4.08
C ILE A 101 -23.53 2.88 2.56
N PHE A 102 -22.38 2.56 1.97
CA PHE A 102 -22.17 2.63 0.52
C PHE A 102 -23.19 1.77 -0.25
N ALA A 103 -23.59 0.63 0.30
CA ALA A 103 -24.60 -0.23 -0.31
C ALA A 103 -25.96 0.41 -0.52
N PHE A 104 -26.26 1.51 0.19
CA PHE A 104 -27.55 2.19 0.18
C PHE A 104 -27.51 3.62 -0.36
N ILE A 105 -26.33 4.09 -0.81
CA ILE A 105 -26.18 5.45 -1.36
C ILE A 105 -26.79 5.51 -2.75
N ASP A 106 -27.60 6.54 -2.98
CA ASP A 106 -28.32 6.82 -4.22
C ASP A 106 -27.90 8.13 -4.90
N ASN A 107 -26.92 8.84 -4.35
CA ASN A 107 -26.42 10.11 -4.92
C ASN A 107 -24.90 10.23 -4.88
N LEU A 108 -24.34 10.86 -5.90
CA LEU A 108 -22.88 10.98 -6.09
C LEU A 108 -22.18 11.77 -4.97
N ALA A 109 -22.84 12.80 -4.41
CA ALA A 109 -22.25 13.61 -3.34
C ALA A 109 -22.01 12.77 -2.06
N ALA A 110 -22.96 11.91 -1.71
CA ALA A 110 -22.81 11.00 -0.58
C ALA A 110 -21.72 9.95 -0.83
N VAL A 111 -21.49 9.51 -2.08
CA VAL A 111 -20.36 8.63 -2.42
C VAL A 111 -19.03 9.31 -2.17
N TYR A 112 -18.88 10.61 -2.48
CA TYR A 112 -17.65 11.35 -2.16
C TYR A 112 -17.36 11.36 -0.65
N VAL A 113 -18.37 11.65 0.16
CA VAL A 113 -18.25 11.66 1.63
C VAL A 113 -17.89 10.26 2.13
N GLU A 114 -18.58 9.24 1.64
CA GLU A 114 -18.33 7.85 2.02
C GLU A 114 -16.93 7.40 1.66
N ARG A 115 -16.42 7.69 0.44
CA ARG A 115 -15.06 7.37 0.03
C ARG A 115 -14.01 7.99 0.94
N PHE A 116 -14.20 9.24 1.35
CA PHE A 116 -13.31 9.91 2.30
C PHE A 116 -13.35 9.25 3.68
N LEU A 117 -14.54 8.98 4.22
CA LEU A 117 -14.71 8.32 5.51
C LEU A 117 -14.18 6.89 5.50
N SER A 118 -14.43 6.15 4.43
CA SER A 118 -13.91 4.79 4.24
C SER A 118 -12.36 4.79 4.25
N GLY A 119 -11.73 5.72 3.54
CA GLY A 119 -10.28 5.92 3.56
C GLY A 119 -9.76 6.34 4.94
N LEU A 120 -10.47 7.21 5.65
CA LEU A 120 -10.14 7.63 7.01
C LEU A 120 -10.07 6.42 7.98
N PHE A 121 -11.09 5.56 7.97
CA PHE A 121 -11.10 4.39 8.84
C PHE A 121 -10.15 3.30 8.38
N ALA A 122 -9.99 3.08 7.08
CA ALA A 122 -9.00 2.16 6.51
C ALA A 122 -7.57 2.53 6.92
N ALA A 123 -7.27 3.83 7.01
CA ALA A 123 -5.98 4.35 7.46
C ALA A 123 -5.59 3.91 8.87
N ALA A 124 -6.54 3.54 9.71
CA ALA A 124 -6.29 3.04 11.07
C ALA A 124 -5.80 1.58 11.08
N VAL A 125 -6.06 0.79 10.04
CA VAL A 125 -5.87 -0.66 10.11
C VAL A 125 -4.44 -1.07 9.78
N THR A 126 -3.96 -0.78 8.57
CA THR A 126 -2.65 -1.28 8.11
C THR A 126 -1.48 -0.79 8.95
N PRO A 127 -1.29 0.53 9.22
CA PRO A 127 -0.13 0.99 9.98
C PRO A 127 -0.17 0.51 11.44
N VAL A 128 -1.36 0.41 12.03
CA VAL A 128 -1.50 -0.05 13.40
C VAL A 128 -1.26 -1.56 13.53
N ALA A 129 -1.69 -2.36 12.54
CA ALA A 129 -1.38 -3.79 12.48
C ALA A 129 0.14 -4.03 12.35
N LEU A 130 0.81 -3.28 11.48
CA LEU A 130 2.28 -3.35 11.32
C LEU A 130 3.01 -2.93 12.60
N ALA A 131 2.53 -1.88 13.27
CA ALA A 131 3.08 -1.41 14.54
C ALA A 131 2.89 -2.47 15.66
N ALA A 132 1.70 -3.08 15.77
CA ALA A 132 1.43 -4.14 16.73
C ALA A 132 2.40 -5.34 16.56
N ILE A 133 2.72 -5.71 15.32
CA ILE A 133 3.72 -6.74 15.04
C ILE A 133 5.10 -6.29 15.49
N GLY A 134 5.45 -5.02 15.23
CA GLY A 134 6.71 -4.44 15.66
C GLY A 134 6.91 -4.48 17.19
N ASP A 135 5.84 -4.20 17.93
CA ASP A 135 5.85 -4.18 19.40
C ASP A 135 5.96 -5.58 20.01
N LEU A 136 5.41 -6.59 19.35
CA LEU A 136 5.30 -7.97 19.85
C LEU A 136 6.38 -8.92 19.28
N ALA A 137 7.27 -8.47 18.41
CA ALA A 137 8.29 -9.32 17.78
C ALA A 137 9.48 -9.52 18.72
N ALA A 138 9.92 -10.77 18.89
CA ALA A 138 11.03 -11.14 19.76
C ALA A 138 12.41 -10.83 19.16
N SER A 139 12.55 -10.80 17.83
CA SER A 139 13.77 -10.46 17.10
C SER A 139 13.48 -9.72 15.80
N ASP A 140 14.50 -9.07 15.22
CA ASP A 140 14.36 -8.35 13.94
C ASP A 140 14.04 -9.30 12.77
N GLU A 141 14.55 -10.53 12.75
CA GLU A 141 14.26 -11.54 11.73
C GLU A 141 12.79 -11.99 11.81
N VAL A 142 12.31 -12.27 13.03
CA VAL A 142 10.91 -12.64 13.27
C VAL A 142 9.98 -11.49 12.88
N ARG A 143 10.37 -10.24 13.20
CA ARG A 143 9.66 -9.04 12.80
C ARG A 143 9.55 -8.92 11.27
N ALA A 144 10.68 -9.01 10.57
CA ALA A 144 10.72 -8.90 9.12
C ALA A 144 9.82 -9.94 8.44
N ARG A 145 9.93 -11.21 8.85
CA ARG A 145 9.10 -12.30 8.34
C ARG A 145 7.60 -12.06 8.57
N ARG A 146 7.22 -11.57 9.74
CA ARG A 146 5.80 -11.30 10.06
C ARG A 146 5.24 -10.10 9.31
N LEU A 147 6.03 -9.06 9.11
CA LEU A 147 5.65 -7.92 8.28
C LEU A 147 5.40 -8.36 6.82
N THR A 148 6.21 -9.30 6.30
CA THR A 148 6.00 -9.89 4.98
C THR A 148 4.66 -10.62 4.90
N PHE A 149 4.27 -11.41 5.89
CA PHE A 149 2.98 -12.10 5.89
C PHE A 149 1.79 -11.14 5.88
N VAL A 150 1.88 -10.01 6.61
CA VAL A 150 0.81 -9.00 6.58
C VAL A 150 0.73 -8.31 5.23
N SER A 151 1.88 -8.01 4.62
CA SER A 151 1.91 -7.46 3.26
C SER A 151 1.29 -8.42 2.25
N LEU A 152 1.61 -9.71 2.33
CA LEU A 152 0.99 -10.75 1.49
C LEU A 152 -0.52 -10.87 1.73
N ALA A 153 -0.99 -10.73 2.97
CA ALA A 153 -2.41 -10.73 3.27
C ALA A 153 -3.12 -9.53 2.62
N GLY A 154 -2.51 -8.34 2.64
CA GLY A 154 -3.04 -7.16 1.95
C GLY A 154 -3.15 -7.38 0.43
N ILE A 155 -2.10 -7.89 -0.20
CA ILE A 155 -2.09 -8.19 -1.63
C ILE A 155 -3.13 -9.26 -1.97
N SER A 156 -3.26 -10.31 -1.12
CA SER A 156 -4.27 -11.35 -1.31
C SER A 156 -5.70 -10.80 -1.19
N GLY A 157 -5.94 -9.85 -0.28
CA GLY A 157 -7.23 -9.15 -0.19
C GLY A 157 -7.54 -8.38 -1.47
N PHE A 158 -6.59 -7.62 -1.97
CA PHE A 158 -6.74 -6.88 -3.23
C PHE A 158 -6.89 -7.82 -4.44
N LEU A 159 -6.18 -8.96 -4.45
CA LEU A 159 -6.29 -10.00 -5.48
C LEU A 159 -7.69 -10.63 -5.55
N LEU A 160 -8.24 -11.00 -4.40
CA LEU A 160 -9.51 -11.71 -4.33
C LEU A 160 -10.72 -10.77 -4.42
N GLY A 161 -10.55 -9.49 -4.04
CA GLY A 161 -11.62 -8.51 -3.99
C GLY A 161 -12.43 -8.40 -5.28
N PRO A 162 -11.83 -8.10 -6.44
CA PRO A 162 -12.53 -7.91 -7.70
C PRO A 162 -13.39 -9.12 -8.11
N MET A 163 -12.82 -10.33 -8.02
CA MET A 163 -13.53 -11.55 -8.38
C MET A 163 -14.64 -11.88 -7.40
N LEU A 164 -14.39 -11.76 -6.08
CA LEU A 164 -15.43 -11.96 -5.06
C LEU A 164 -16.58 -10.97 -5.26
N GLY A 165 -16.28 -9.70 -5.55
CA GLY A 165 -17.29 -8.69 -5.85
C GLY A 165 -18.21 -9.11 -6.98
N VAL A 166 -17.66 -9.57 -8.10
CA VAL A 166 -18.46 -9.99 -9.27
C VAL A 166 -19.19 -11.32 -9.02
N PHE A 167 -18.55 -12.31 -8.40
CA PHE A 167 -19.19 -13.59 -8.11
C PHE A 167 -20.38 -13.44 -7.16
N VAL A 168 -20.22 -12.68 -6.09
CA VAL A 168 -21.29 -12.42 -5.12
C VAL A 168 -22.40 -11.60 -5.77
N SER A 169 -22.08 -10.57 -6.57
CA SER A 169 -23.07 -9.77 -7.29
C SER A 169 -23.92 -10.63 -8.26
N ARG A 170 -23.29 -11.53 -9.01
CA ARG A 170 -24.00 -12.44 -9.94
C ARG A 170 -24.84 -13.48 -9.22
N GLY A 171 -24.28 -14.08 -8.18
CA GLY A 171 -25.04 -15.05 -7.34
C GLY A 171 -26.28 -14.41 -6.73
N ALA A 172 -26.14 -13.16 -6.26
CA ALA A 172 -27.23 -12.36 -5.72
C ALA A 172 -28.32 -12.04 -6.73
N ALA A 173 -27.96 -11.66 -7.94
CA ALA A 173 -28.91 -11.34 -9.01
C ALA A 173 -29.78 -12.57 -9.38
N ASN A 174 -29.23 -13.78 -9.22
CA ASN A 174 -29.96 -15.02 -9.47
C ASN A 174 -30.89 -15.44 -8.32
N LEU A 175 -30.57 -15.03 -7.08
CA LEU A 175 -31.29 -15.45 -5.88
C LEU A 175 -32.31 -14.42 -5.38
N LEU A 176 -32.05 -13.14 -5.63
CA LEU A 176 -32.86 -12.02 -5.14
C LEU A 176 -33.14 -11.07 -6.31
N PRO A 177 -34.38 -10.98 -6.82
CA PRO A 177 -34.72 -10.07 -7.91
C PRO A 177 -34.81 -8.60 -7.43
N ILE A 178 -33.84 -8.14 -6.64
CA ILE A 178 -33.71 -6.75 -6.22
C ILE A 178 -33.02 -5.99 -7.34
N ALA A 179 -33.78 -5.57 -8.31
CA ALA A 179 -33.36 -5.01 -9.59
C ALA A 179 -33.11 -3.49 -9.52
N ASN A 180 -32.13 -3.03 -8.74
CA ASN A 180 -31.64 -1.65 -8.86
C ASN A 180 -30.16 -1.67 -9.23
N ALA A 181 -29.68 -0.67 -9.97
CA ALA A 181 -28.29 -0.60 -10.43
C ALA A 181 -27.27 -0.69 -9.28
N THR A 182 -27.64 -0.27 -8.07
CA THR A 182 -26.89 -0.43 -6.83
C THR A 182 -27.12 -1.80 -6.15
N GLY A 183 -28.23 -2.46 -6.42
CA GLY A 183 -28.61 -3.73 -5.76
C GLY A 183 -27.65 -4.89 -6.02
N SER A 184 -27.00 -4.93 -7.19
CA SER A 184 -25.99 -5.94 -7.50
C SER A 184 -24.70 -5.79 -6.66
N LEU A 185 -24.41 -4.58 -6.15
CA LEU A 185 -23.23 -4.28 -5.33
C LEU A 185 -23.51 -4.35 -3.83
N ALA A 186 -24.75 -4.24 -3.42
CA ALA A 186 -25.13 -4.22 -2.01
C ALA A 186 -24.63 -5.47 -1.27
N LEU A 187 -24.72 -6.65 -1.88
CA LEU A 187 -24.28 -7.90 -1.25
C LEU A 187 -22.76 -8.02 -1.06
N PRO A 188 -21.89 -7.75 -2.06
CA PRO A 188 -20.46 -7.73 -1.84
C PRO A 188 -20.01 -6.72 -0.78
N LEU A 189 -20.64 -5.54 -0.77
CA LEU A 189 -20.34 -4.49 0.20
C LEU A 189 -20.82 -4.87 1.61
N ALA A 190 -22.05 -5.41 1.73
CA ALA A 190 -22.57 -5.94 2.99
C ALA A 190 -21.73 -7.14 3.49
N GLY A 191 -21.30 -8.02 2.60
CA GLY A 191 -20.39 -9.13 2.93
C GLY A 191 -19.04 -8.62 3.47
N THR A 192 -18.49 -7.58 2.86
CA THR A 192 -17.27 -6.92 3.35
C THR A 192 -17.49 -6.26 4.72
N ALA A 193 -18.64 -5.61 4.93
CA ALA A 193 -19.01 -5.02 6.20
C ALA A 193 -19.13 -6.08 7.30
N VAL A 194 -19.83 -7.19 7.03
CA VAL A 194 -19.95 -8.32 7.97
C VAL A 194 -18.57 -8.90 8.30
N LEU A 195 -17.72 -9.11 7.28
CA LEU A 195 -16.35 -9.59 7.52
C LEU A 195 -15.57 -8.62 8.40
N ALA A 196 -15.64 -7.32 8.14
CA ALA A 196 -14.95 -6.30 8.94
C ALA A 196 -15.43 -6.32 10.41
N LEU A 197 -16.72 -6.48 10.66
CA LEU A 197 -17.29 -6.60 12.01
C LEU A 197 -16.88 -7.91 12.71
N LEU A 198 -16.86 -9.03 11.99
CA LEU A 198 -16.37 -10.30 12.52
C LEU A 198 -14.89 -10.23 12.88
N VAL A 199 -14.09 -9.60 12.02
CA VAL A 199 -12.66 -9.37 12.29
C VAL A 199 -12.46 -8.41 13.45
N ALA A 200 -13.29 -7.37 13.59
CA ALA A 200 -13.28 -6.49 14.77
C ALA A 200 -13.59 -7.28 16.06
N ALA A 201 -14.59 -8.16 16.04
CA ALA A 201 -14.87 -9.05 17.17
C ALA A 201 -13.66 -9.96 17.47
N ALA A 202 -13.01 -10.53 16.46
CA ALA A 202 -11.80 -11.34 16.65
C ALA A 202 -10.62 -10.50 17.20
N VAL A 203 -10.43 -9.25 16.76
CA VAL A 203 -9.43 -8.31 17.31
C VAL A 203 -9.70 -8.05 18.80
N SER A 204 -10.97 -7.92 19.17
CA SER A 204 -11.36 -7.70 20.59
C SER A 204 -10.96 -8.84 21.51
N ILE A 205 -10.80 -10.05 20.99
CA ILE A 205 -10.45 -11.25 21.76
C ILE A 205 -8.94 -11.54 21.66
N ALA A 206 -8.38 -11.48 20.44
CA ALA A 206 -7.04 -12.02 20.18
C ALA A 206 -5.91 -10.98 20.30
N VAL A 207 -6.21 -9.67 20.19
CA VAL A 207 -5.18 -8.63 20.31
C VAL A 207 -5.08 -8.16 21.75
N PRO A 208 -3.90 -8.27 22.40
CA PRO A 208 -3.73 -7.82 23.77
C PRO A 208 -4.01 -6.32 23.92
N GLY A 209 -4.72 -5.94 24.98
CA GLY A 209 -4.84 -4.54 25.36
C GLY A 209 -3.52 -4.07 26.00
N THR A 210 -2.61 -3.50 25.20
CA THR A 210 -1.40 -2.87 25.72
C THR A 210 -1.74 -1.55 26.39
N LYS A 211 -1.33 -1.35 27.65
CA LYS A 211 -1.46 -0.06 28.31
C LYS A 211 -0.49 0.93 27.68
N ALA A 212 -0.98 2.14 27.41
CA ALA A 212 -0.15 3.28 27.04
C ALA A 212 0.94 3.47 28.11
N GLY A 213 2.17 3.20 27.81
CA GLY A 213 3.30 3.30 28.75
C GLY A 213 4.38 2.25 28.56
N ASP A 214 4.04 1.02 28.19
CA ASP A 214 5.03 -0.06 28.04
C ASP A 214 5.82 0.03 26.72
N THR A 215 5.35 0.82 25.75
CA THR A 215 5.96 0.99 24.42
C THR A 215 6.76 2.28 24.26
N ALA A 216 6.85 3.13 25.28
CA ALA A 216 7.39 4.48 25.17
C ALA A 216 8.93 4.60 25.02
N ILE A 217 9.69 3.51 24.93
CA ILE A 217 11.16 3.60 24.88
C ILE A 217 11.75 2.79 23.71
N ARG A 218 11.57 3.27 22.52
CA ARG A 218 12.59 3.17 21.45
C ARG A 218 12.44 4.33 20.46
N ARG A 219 12.40 5.56 20.96
CA ARG A 219 12.71 6.73 20.14
C ARG A 219 14.16 6.59 19.71
N GLY A 220 14.38 6.35 18.42
CA GLY A 220 15.72 6.29 17.86
C GLY A 220 16.53 7.53 18.26
N GLY A 221 17.77 7.28 18.69
CA GLY A 221 18.72 8.35 18.96
C GLY A 221 18.92 9.24 17.72
N PRO A 222 19.63 10.38 17.86
CA PRO A 222 19.79 11.36 16.81
C PRO A 222 20.24 10.68 15.51
N ALA A 223 19.54 11.00 14.43
CA ALA A 223 19.80 10.47 13.11
C ALA A 223 21.25 10.78 12.73
N GLY A 224 22.03 9.74 12.42
CA GLY A 224 23.28 9.95 11.68
C GLY A 224 22.91 10.61 10.36
N GLU A 225 23.72 11.56 9.91
CA GLU A 225 23.46 12.34 8.69
C GLU A 225 23.17 11.38 7.52
N PRO A 226 21.96 11.45 6.95
CA PRO A 226 21.67 10.68 5.74
C PRO A 226 22.53 11.24 4.61
N VAL A 227 22.95 10.39 3.67
CA VAL A 227 23.53 10.88 2.40
C VAL A 227 22.49 11.79 1.74
N ALA A 228 22.71 13.11 1.80
CA ALA A 228 21.72 14.17 1.69
C ALA A 228 20.79 14.09 0.46
N TRP A 229 21.19 13.37 -0.62
CA TRP A 229 20.46 13.30 -1.88
C TRP A 229 19.88 11.92 -2.21
N LEU A 230 20.28 10.85 -1.52
CA LEU A 230 19.91 9.48 -1.89
C LEU A 230 18.48 9.14 -1.46
N VAL A 231 18.13 9.44 -0.20
CA VAL A 231 16.79 9.15 0.33
C VAL A 231 15.71 9.97 -0.37
N PRO A 232 15.83 11.30 -0.55
CA PRO A 232 14.87 12.08 -1.33
C PRO A 232 14.66 11.56 -2.75
N ARG A 233 15.72 11.08 -3.41
CA ARG A 233 15.63 10.47 -4.74
C ARG A 233 14.85 9.17 -4.74
N LEU A 234 15.05 8.29 -3.75
CA LEU A 234 14.27 7.06 -3.58
C LEU A 234 12.79 7.36 -3.26
N LEU A 235 12.52 8.41 -2.46
CA LEU A 235 11.16 8.85 -2.15
C LEU A 235 10.45 9.40 -3.39
N LEU A 236 11.15 10.17 -4.21
CA LEU A 236 10.61 10.66 -5.49
C LEU A 236 10.30 9.50 -6.45
N LEU A 237 11.17 8.49 -6.53
CA LEU A 237 10.89 7.30 -7.32
C LEU A 237 9.69 6.52 -6.76
N ALA A 238 9.55 6.39 -5.44
CA ALA A 238 8.38 5.78 -4.83
C ALA A 238 7.08 6.54 -5.17
N PHE A 239 7.12 7.87 -5.15
CA PHE A 239 6.01 8.73 -5.60
C PHE A 239 5.67 8.49 -7.07
N ILE A 240 6.67 8.50 -7.98
CA ILE A 240 6.45 8.29 -9.43
C ILE A 240 5.85 6.91 -9.71
N VAL A 241 6.40 5.85 -9.10
CA VAL A 241 5.87 4.48 -9.27
C VAL A 241 4.43 4.40 -8.79
N SER A 242 4.14 4.95 -7.61
CA SER A 242 2.80 4.91 -7.03
C SER A 242 1.81 5.78 -7.79
N ALA A 243 2.24 6.91 -8.36
CA ALA A 243 1.42 7.72 -9.25
C ALA A 243 1.11 6.97 -10.57
N GLY A 244 2.09 6.23 -11.11
CA GLY A 244 1.89 5.33 -12.23
C GLY A 244 0.84 4.26 -11.95
N VAL A 245 0.89 3.64 -10.77
CA VAL A 245 -0.11 2.66 -10.33
C VAL A 245 -1.50 3.32 -10.22
N GLY A 246 -1.61 4.51 -9.61
CA GLY A 246 -2.88 5.22 -9.49
C GLY A 246 -3.53 5.58 -10.84
N VAL A 247 -2.74 6.10 -11.80
CA VAL A 247 -3.23 6.33 -13.18
C VAL A 247 -3.64 5.03 -13.83
N PHE A 248 -2.84 3.97 -13.65
CA PHE A 248 -3.11 2.67 -14.24
C PHE A 248 -4.39 2.04 -13.70
N GLU A 249 -4.60 2.02 -12.39
CA GLU A 249 -5.81 1.45 -11.77
C GLU A 249 -7.09 2.14 -12.26
N VAL A 250 -7.13 3.46 -12.21
CA VAL A 250 -8.28 4.25 -12.69
C VAL A 250 -8.44 4.11 -14.19
N GLY A 251 -7.34 4.25 -14.94
CA GLY A 251 -7.35 4.13 -16.39
C GLY A 251 -7.75 2.75 -16.88
N LEU A 252 -7.36 1.69 -16.16
CA LEU A 252 -7.74 0.31 -16.47
C LEU A 252 -9.26 0.10 -16.37
N ALA A 253 -9.87 0.59 -15.29
CA ALA A 253 -11.30 0.50 -15.08
C ALA A 253 -12.09 1.29 -16.16
N LEU A 254 -11.64 2.53 -16.44
CA LEU A 254 -12.28 3.41 -17.42
C LEU A 254 -12.13 2.89 -18.84
N ARG A 255 -10.90 2.52 -19.24
CA ARG A 255 -10.63 2.00 -20.57
C ARG A 255 -11.36 0.68 -20.83
N GLY A 256 -11.36 -0.22 -19.86
CA GLY A 256 -12.15 -1.46 -19.96
C GLY A 256 -13.62 -1.18 -20.23
N LYS A 257 -14.20 -0.22 -19.50
CA LYS A 257 -15.62 0.14 -19.61
C LYS A 257 -15.92 0.97 -20.83
N GLN A 258 -15.23 2.11 -21.06
CA GLN A 258 -15.60 3.12 -22.04
C GLN A 258 -15.06 2.84 -23.43
N ASP A 259 -13.79 2.40 -23.55
CA ASP A 259 -13.12 2.23 -24.84
C ASP A 259 -13.28 0.81 -25.41
N LEU A 260 -13.19 -0.22 -24.55
CA LEU A 260 -13.23 -1.62 -24.95
C LEU A 260 -14.61 -2.27 -24.75
N GLY A 261 -15.56 -1.61 -24.09
CA GLY A 261 -16.90 -2.13 -23.84
C GLY A 261 -16.91 -3.44 -23.05
N LEU A 262 -15.90 -3.66 -22.19
CA LEU A 262 -15.75 -4.91 -21.45
C LEU A 262 -16.83 -5.06 -20.36
N THR A 263 -17.19 -6.30 -20.13
CA THR A 263 -18.08 -6.66 -19.01
C THR A 263 -17.39 -6.45 -17.67
N GLN A 264 -18.18 -6.26 -16.61
CA GLN A 264 -17.66 -6.16 -15.23
C GLN A 264 -16.77 -7.35 -14.85
N TYR A 265 -17.11 -8.55 -15.34
CA TYR A 265 -16.32 -9.77 -15.13
C TYR A 265 -14.93 -9.66 -15.78
N GLN A 266 -14.85 -9.19 -17.02
CA GLN A 266 -13.57 -9.04 -17.73
C GLN A 266 -12.69 -7.97 -17.05
N ILE A 267 -13.30 -6.86 -16.60
CA ILE A 267 -12.58 -5.83 -15.85
C ILE A 267 -12.06 -6.40 -14.52
N ALA A 268 -12.90 -7.12 -13.78
CA ALA A 268 -12.47 -7.77 -12.54
C ALA A 268 -11.36 -8.79 -12.77
N LEU A 269 -11.40 -9.54 -13.87
CA LEU A 269 -10.34 -10.48 -14.26
C LEU A 269 -9.02 -9.76 -14.53
N MET A 270 -9.04 -8.58 -15.17
CA MET A 270 -7.86 -7.74 -15.40
C MET A 270 -7.22 -7.30 -14.08
N PHE A 271 -8.01 -6.86 -13.09
CA PHE A 271 -7.51 -6.51 -11.76
C PHE A 271 -6.97 -7.72 -11.00
N THR A 272 -7.64 -8.87 -11.13
CA THR A 272 -7.20 -10.13 -10.52
C THR A 272 -5.87 -10.59 -11.11
N GLU A 273 -5.71 -10.54 -12.43
CA GLU A 273 -4.43 -10.82 -13.10
C GLU A 273 -3.34 -9.87 -12.62
N CYS A 274 -3.60 -8.56 -12.61
CA CYS A 274 -2.66 -7.55 -12.12
C CYS A 274 -2.14 -7.92 -10.71
N SER A 275 -3.05 -8.23 -9.80
CA SER A 275 -2.70 -8.58 -8.42
C SER A 275 -1.98 -9.92 -8.32
N LEU A 276 -2.36 -10.91 -9.13
CA LEU A 276 -1.70 -12.21 -9.19
C LEU A 276 -0.24 -12.07 -9.67
N VAL A 277 -0.02 -11.31 -10.75
CA VAL A 277 1.32 -11.05 -11.25
C VAL A 277 2.16 -10.31 -10.21
N MET A 278 1.61 -9.29 -9.55
CA MET A 278 2.30 -8.59 -8.45
C MET A 278 2.65 -9.55 -7.32
N PHE A 279 1.73 -10.42 -6.91
CA PHE A 279 1.95 -11.39 -5.85
C PHE A 279 3.08 -12.37 -6.20
N VAL A 280 3.05 -12.96 -7.39
CA VAL A 280 4.08 -13.90 -7.87
C VAL A 280 5.44 -13.23 -7.96
N VAL A 281 5.49 -12.05 -8.55
CA VAL A 281 6.74 -11.30 -8.71
C VAL A 281 7.33 -10.90 -7.36
N GLN A 282 6.52 -10.45 -6.42
CA GLN A 282 7.00 -10.13 -5.06
C GLN A 282 7.51 -11.38 -4.34
N ALA A 283 6.83 -12.53 -4.48
CA ALA A 283 7.28 -13.79 -3.91
C ALA A 283 8.65 -14.21 -4.47
N VAL A 284 8.91 -13.97 -5.76
CA VAL A 284 10.20 -14.22 -6.40
C VAL A 284 11.27 -13.25 -5.92
N VAL A 285 10.98 -11.94 -5.87
CA VAL A 285 11.93 -10.89 -5.43
C VAL A 285 12.39 -11.10 -3.99
N PHE A 286 11.48 -11.57 -3.11
CA PHE A 286 11.80 -11.87 -1.71
C PHE A 286 12.25 -13.32 -1.47
N SER A 287 12.42 -14.11 -2.53
CA SER A 287 12.92 -15.47 -2.41
C SER A 287 14.40 -15.48 -2.04
N PRO A 288 14.90 -16.55 -1.42
CA PRO A 288 16.35 -16.73 -1.14
C PRO A 288 17.23 -16.73 -2.38
N TRP A 289 16.65 -16.88 -3.57
CA TRP A 289 17.38 -16.90 -4.85
C TRP A 289 17.85 -15.52 -5.31
N VAL A 290 17.19 -14.47 -4.87
CA VAL A 290 17.53 -13.08 -5.23
C VAL A 290 18.34 -12.44 -4.09
N LYS A 291 19.62 -12.17 -4.34
CA LYS A 291 20.46 -11.44 -3.38
C LYS A 291 19.94 -10.00 -3.24
N PRO A 292 19.72 -9.51 -2.01
CA PRO A 292 19.20 -8.15 -1.79
C PRO A 292 20.01 -7.06 -2.49
N GLU A 293 21.34 -7.20 -2.55
CA GLU A 293 22.21 -6.21 -3.20
C GLU A 293 22.04 -6.17 -4.73
N ALA A 294 21.63 -7.29 -5.35
CA ALA A 294 21.36 -7.35 -6.79
C ALA A 294 20.11 -6.58 -7.18
N THR A 295 19.19 -6.35 -6.23
CA THR A 295 17.89 -5.68 -6.50
C THR A 295 18.05 -4.24 -7.01
N ARG A 296 19.17 -3.57 -6.69
CA ARG A 296 19.48 -2.23 -7.21
C ARG A 296 19.50 -2.14 -8.74
N TRP A 297 19.88 -3.22 -9.42
CA TRP A 297 19.95 -3.28 -10.87
C TRP A 297 18.57 -3.43 -11.52
N PHE A 298 17.56 -3.84 -10.76
CA PHE A 298 16.19 -3.99 -11.26
C PHE A 298 15.41 -2.67 -11.31
N ILE A 299 15.87 -1.61 -10.62
CA ILE A 299 15.12 -0.35 -10.51
C ILE A 299 14.93 0.32 -11.89
N ALA A 300 16.01 0.53 -12.65
CA ALA A 300 15.92 1.19 -13.94
C ALA A 300 15.17 0.35 -15.01
N PRO A 301 15.45 -0.96 -15.19
CA PRO A 301 14.69 -1.80 -16.12
C PRO A 301 13.20 -1.87 -15.77
N ALA A 302 12.85 -2.05 -14.49
CA ALA A 302 11.45 -2.11 -14.10
C ALA A 302 10.72 -0.77 -14.32
N LEU A 303 11.37 0.38 -14.08
CA LEU A 303 10.82 1.69 -14.45
C LEU A 303 10.63 1.84 -15.95
N ALA A 304 11.56 1.33 -16.76
CA ALA A 304 11.43 1.33 -18.22
C ALA A 304 10.24 0.47 -18.69
N VAL A 305 10.04 -0.71 -18.09
CA VAL A 305 8.89 -1.57 -18.35
C VAL A 305 7.59 -0.88 -17.92
N LEU A 306 7.57 -0.19 -16.76
CA LEU A 306 6.43 0.60 -16.32
C LEU A 306 6.09 1.70 -17.33
N ALA A 307 7.08 2.47 -17.77
CA ALA A 307 6.89 3.52 -18.77
C ALA A 307 6.37 2.96 -20.11
N ALA A 308 6.97 1.88 -20.60
CA ALA A 308 6.53 1.21 -21.82
C ALA A 308 5.10 0.64 -21.69
N GLY A 309 4.79 0.03 -20.57
CA GLY A 309 3.45 -0.49 -20.28
C GLY A 309 2.40 0.61 -20.27
N LEU A 310 2.64 1.72 -19.54
CA LEU A 310 1.73 2.87 -19.52
C LEU A 310 1.55 3.50 -20.92
N PHE A 311 2.60 3.53 -21.73
CA PHE A 311 2.52 3.98 -23.11
C PHE A 311 1.70 3.05 -23.99
N LEU A 312 1.73 1.74 -23.71
CA LEU A 312 1.04 0.72 -24.50
C LEU A 312 -0.42 0.51 -24.08
N VAL A 313 -0.80 0.80 -22.82
CA VAL A 313 -2.19 0.66 -22.34
C VAL A 313 -3.20 1.31 -23.30
N PRO A 314 -3.05 2.58 -23.74
CA PRO A 314 -4.00 3.20 -24.66
C PRO A 314 -4.04 2.57 -26.05
N ARG A 315 -3.04 1.79 -26.41
CA ARG A 315 -2.90 1.14 -27.73
C ARG A 315 -3.43 -0.28 -27.77
N ALA A 316 -3.69 -0.88 -26.62
CA ALA A 316 -4.27 -2.21 -26.54
C ALA A 316 -5.71 -2.17 -27.05
N SER A 317 -5.94 -2.80 -28.20
CA SER A 317 -7.21 -2.77 -28.93
C SER A 317 -8.13 -3.94 -28.60
N ASN A 318 -7.65 -4.95 -27.91
CA ASN A 318 -8.41 -6.13 -27.55
C ASN A 318 -8.06 -6.63 -26.15
N PHE A 319 -8.93 -7.47 -25.60
CA PHE A 319 -8.81 -7.99 -24.22
C PHE A 319 -7.48 -8.73 -23.98
N THR A 320 -7.05 -9.58 -24.91
CA THR A 320 -5.83 -10.40 -24.77
C THR A 320 -4.56 -9.53 -24.74
N LEU A 321 -4.47 -8.54 -25.65
CA LEU A 321 -3.33 -7.61 -25.65
C LEU A 321 -3.33 -6.75 -24.38
N MET A 322 -4.51 -6.36 -23.90
CA MET A 322 -4.65 -5.63 -22.65
C MET A 322 -4.11 -6.44 -21.46
N LEU A 323 -4.44 -7.74 -21.36
CA LEU A 323 -3.88 -8.63 -20.33
C LEU A 323 -2.34 -8.66 -20.38
N ALA A 324 -1.75 -8.81 -21.55
CA ALA A 324 -0.29 -8.82 -21.70
C ALA A 324 0.37 -7.52 -21.19
N VAL A 325 -0.25 -6.37 -21.51
CA VAL A 325 0.25 -5.05 -21.08
C VAL A 325 0.06 -4.87 -19.57
N ILE A 326 -1.09 -5.31 -19.02
CA ILE A 326 -1.37 -5.29 -17.57
C ILE A 326 -0.32 -6.12 -16.83
N GLY A 327 -0.04 -7.33 -17.33
CA GLY A 327 0.98 -8.20 -16.73
C GLY A 327 2.35 -7.51 -16.65
N ALA A 328 2.77 -6.80 -17.70
CA ALA A 328 4.04 -6.05 -17.71
C ALA A 328 4.04 -4.89 -16.69
N VAL A 329 2.97 -4.10 -16.62
CA VAL A 329 2.82 -3.00 -15.66
C VAL A 329 2.81 -3.55 -14.23
N ALA A 330 2.02 -4.59 -13.98
CA ALA A 330 1.90 -5.24 -12.68
C ALA A 330 3.24 -5.84 -12.21
N ALA A 331 3.97 -6.51 -13.11
CA ALA A 331 5.30 -7.04 -12.80
C ALA A 331 6.27 -5.93 -12.41
N SER A 332 6.29 -4.82 -13.15
CA SER A 332 7.17 -3.69 -12.86
C SER A 332 6.84 -3.03 -11.52
N ALA A 333 5.56 -2.78 -11.22
CA ALA A 333 5.12 -2.23 -9.95
C ALA A 333 5.40 -3.18 -8.78
N GLY A 334 5.18 -4.48 -8.97
CA GLY A 334 5.49 -5.54 -8.02
C GLY A 334 6.98 -5.66 -7.68
N ILE A 335 7.87 -5.36 -8.62
CA ILE A 335 9.32 -5.29 -8.41
C ILE A 335 9.70 -4.01 -7.68
N LEU A 336 9.22 -2.85 -8.15
CA LEU A 336 9.70 -1.54 -7.72
C LEU A 336 9.31 -1.20 -6.28
N SER A 337 8.05 -1.45 -5.90
CA SER A 337 7.54 -1.07 -4.59
C SER A 337 8.34 -1.68 -3.43
N PRO A 338 8.57 -3.00 -3.35
CA PRO A 338 9.33 -3.59 -2.27
C PRO A 338 10.83 -3.28 -2.33
N ILE A 339 11.41 -3.14 -3.53
CA ILE A 339 12.82 -2.80 -3.70
C ILE A 339 13.09 -1.38 -3.19
N LEU A 340 12.25 -0.41 -3.53
CA LEU A 340 12.38 0.96 -3.03
C LEU A 340 12.24 1.00 -1.50
N THR A 341 11.28 0.24 -0.94
CA THR A 341 11.10 0.10 0.52
C THR A 341 12.34 -0.48 1.19
N TYR A 342 12.91 -1.52 0.61
CA TYR A 342 14.15 -2.12 1.10
C TYR A 342 15.31 -1.12 1.13
N TRP A 343 15.55 -0.41 0.02
CA TRP A 343 16.67 0.53 -0.07
C TRP A 343 16.47 1.78 0.79
N VAL A 344 15.25 2.32 0.91
CA VAL A 344 14.95 3.40 1.87
C VAL A 344 15.24 2.92 3.30
N SER A 345 14.77 1.73 3.67
CA SER A 345 15.02 1.15 5.00
C SER A 345 16.50 0.91 5.27
N ASN A 346 17.25 0.44 4.28
CA ASN A 346 18.68 0.14 4.41
C ASN A 346 19.54 1.40 4.56
N LYS A 347 19.18 2.49 3.87
CA LYS A 347 19.91 3.77 3.90
C LYS A 347 19.43 4.75 4.99
N ALA A 348 18.38 4.41 5.72
CA ALA A 348 17.80 5.24 6.76
C ALA A 348 18.60 5.27 8.08
N GLY A 349 19.59 4.41 8.26
CA GLY A 349 20.38 4.32 9.50
C GLY A 349 19.51 4.23 10.76
N LYS A 350 19.76 5.12 11.74
CA LYS A 350 19.01 5.17 13.00
C LYS A 350 17.57 5.71 12.86
N ALA A 351 17.27 6.45 11.79
CA ALA A 351 15.97 7.06 11.52
C ALA A 351 15.02 6.17 10.69
N ARG A 352 15.27 4.85 10.64
CA ARG A 352 14.57 3.88 9.77
C ARG A 352 13.04 3.99 9.82
N GLY A 353 12.44 4.13 11.00
CA GLY A 353 10.99 4.27 11.15
C GLY A 353 10.44 5.54 10.51
N ALA A 354 11.09 6.69 10.71
CA ALA A 354 10.69 7.97 10.12
C ALA A 354 10.81 7.94 8.59
N GLN A 355 11.87 7.34 8.05
CA GLN A 355 12.09 7.26 6.61
C GLN A 355 11.10 6.32 5.92
N LEU A 356 10.75 5.20 6.55
CA LEU A 356 9.69 4.30 6.05
C LEU A 356 8.31 4.98 6.11
N GLY A 357 8.04 5.76 7.17
CA GLY A 357 6.83 6.58 7.25
C GLY A 357 6.76 7.62 6.12
N LEU A 358 7.88 8.30 5.84
CA LEU A 358 7.97 9.27 4.75
C LEU A 358 7.80 8.60 3.38
N GLN A 359 8.33 7.41 3.18
CA GLN A 359 8.11 6.63 1.95
C GLN A 359 6.64 6.22 1.79
N THR A 360 6.00 5.75 2.85
CA THR A 360 4.56 5.41 2.81
C THR A 360 3.73 6.64 2.45
N ALA A 361 4.07 7.81 3.02
CA ALA A 361 3.43 9.08 2.69
C ALA A 361 3.67 9.47 1.21
N ALA A 362 4.90 9.37 0.71
CA ALA A 362 5.22 9.64 -0.69
C ALA A 362 4.45 8.71 -1.64
N SER A 363 4.37 7.42 -1.31
CA SER A 363 3.61 6.44 -2.10
C SER A 363 2.11 6.72 -2.09
N SER A 364 1.51 6.99 -0.92
CA SER A 364 0.08 7.29 -0.81
C SER A 364 -0.29 8.58 -1.55
N LEU A 365 0.55 9.62 -1.44
CA LEU A 365 0.38 10.85 -2.20
C LEU A 365 0.52 10.61 -3.70
N GLY A 366 1.46 9.74 -4.11
CA GLY A 366 1.61 9.31 -5.50
C GLY A 366 0.34 8.67 -6.04
N VAL A 367 -0.21 7.66 -5.35
CA VAL A 367 -1.49 7.04 -5.75
C VAL A 367 -2.61 8.07 -5.83
N THR A 368 -2.70 8.98 -4.86
CA THR A 368 -3.73 10.04 -4.83
C THR A 368 -3.66 10.93 -6.07
N VAL A 369 -2.48 11.47 -6.36
CA VAL A 369 -2.25 12.34 -7.53
C VAL A 369 -2.46 11.55 -8.82
N GLY A 370 -1.96 10.32 -8.88
CA GLY A 370 -2.13 9.44 -10.04
C GLY A 370 -3.59 9.12 -10.32
N SER A 371 -4.35 8.74 -9.30
CA SER A 371 -5.78 8.42 -9.46
C SER A 371 -6.60 9.64 -9.90
N ALA A 372 -6.33 10.81 -9.31
CA ALA A 372 -6.97 12.07 -9.72
C ALA A 372 -6.63 12.39 -11.19
N ALA A 373 -5.35 12.34 -11.56
CA ALA A 373 -4.90 12.58 -12.93
C ALA A 373 -5.47 11.52 -13.90
N GLY A 374 -5.54 10.25 -13.46
CA GLY A 374 -6.13 9.14 -14.21
C GLY A 374 -7.55 9.44 -14.67
N GLY A 375 -8.38 9.99 -13.78
CA GLY A 375 -9.77 10.33 -14.11
C GLY A 375 -9.93 11.69 -14.79
N LEU A 376 -9.24 12.73 -14.29
CA LEU A 376 -9.37 14.10 -14.82
C LEU A 376 -8.84 14.25 -16.24
N LEU A 377 -7.77 13.54 -16.57
CA LEU A 377 -7.09 13.62 -17.87
C LEU A 377 -7.46 12.49 -18.82
N PHE A 378 -8.41 11.61 -18.48
CA PHE A 378 -8.77 10.46 -19.31
C PHE A 378 -9.44 10.89 -20.61
N ASN A 379 -10.47 11.73 -20.56
CA ASN A 379 -11.29 12.17 -21.69
C ASN A 379 -10.98 13.62 -22.11
N VAL A 380 -9.69 14.00 -22.17
CA VAL A 380 -9.27 15.31 -22.67
C VAL A 380 -9.33 15.32 -24.18
N THR A 381 -10.15 16.20 -24.77
CA THR A 381 -10.46 16.20 -26.21
C THR A 381 -9.25 16.50 -27.11
N TRP A 382 -8.36 17.41 -26.67
CA TRP A 382 -7.18 17.81 -27.44
C TRP A 382 -5.98 16.84 -27.30
N LEU A 383 -5.97 16.01 -26.27
CA LEU A 383 -4.93 15.00 -26.04
C LEU A 383 -5.59 13.71 -25.52
N PRO A 384 -6.02 12.81 -26.41
CA PRO A 384 -6.59 11.53 -25.98
C PRO A 384 -5.60 10.75 -25.10
N ASN A 385 -6.11 10.18 -24.01
CA ASN A 385 -5.31 9.43 -23.04
C ASN A 385 -4.18 10.25 -22.37
N ALA A 386 -4.40 11.55 -22.16
CA ALA A 386 -3.41 12.47 -21.58
C ALA A 386 -2.84 11.96 -20.25
N SER A 387 -3.64 11.29 -19.43
CA SER A 387 -3.20 10.69 -18.15
C SER A 387 -2.05 9.68 -18.36
N PHE A 388 -2.17 8.80 -19.32
CA PHE A 388 -1.14 7.82 -19.65
C PHE A 388 0.11 8.46 -20.27
N VAL A 389 -0.06 9.49 -21.12
CA VAL A 389 1.07 10.22 -21.71
C VAL A 389 1.88 10.93 -20.65
N VAL A 390 1.23 11.69 -19.76
CA VAL A 390 1.89 12.40 -18.67
C VAL A 390 2.62 11.41 -17.76
N MET A 391 1.98 10.30 -17.44
CA MET A 391 2.58 9.30 -16.54
C MET A 391 3.74 8.53 -17.19
N THR A 392 3.66 8.29 -18.51
CA THR A 392 4.80 7.74 -19.28
C THR A 392 6.00 8.67 -19.21
N LEU A 393 5.80 9.98 -19.43
CA LEU A 393 6.89 10.98 -19.35
C LEU A 393 7.49 11.05 -17.94
N LEU A 394 6.67 11.03 -16.90
CA LEU A 394 7.13 10.99 -15.51
C LEU A 394 7.88 9.68 -15.20
N SER A 395 7.44 8.55 -15.74
CA SER A 395 8.14 7.27 -15.58
C SER A 395 9.48 7.25 -16.30
N VAL A 396 9.57 7.85 -17.49
CA VAL A 396 10.85 8.06 -18.22
C VAL A 396 11.77 8.96 -17.41
N LEU A 397 11.28 10.05 -16.82
CA LEU A 397 12.07 10.86 -15.87
C LEU A 397 12.54 10.00 -14.70
N GLY A 398 11.70 9.13 -14.17
CA GLY A 398 12.08 8.14 -13.14
C GLY A 398 13.22 7.23 -13.59
N VAL A 399 13.20 6.74 -14.84
CA VAL A 399 14.32 5.97 -15.43
C VAL A 399 15.60 6.80 -15.40
N LEU A 400 15.56 8.03 -15.91
CA LEU A 400 16.74 8.93 -15.91
C LEU A 400 17.26 9.18 -14.50
N LEU A 401 16.36 9.44 -13.56
CA LEU A 401 16.71 9.59 -12.16
C LEU A 401 17.26 8.31 -11.54
N SER A 402 16.91 7.13 -12.01
CA SER A 402 17.42 5.85 -11.49
C SER A 402 18.80 5.46 -12.04
N LEU A 403 19.21 6.05 -13.18
CA LEU A 403 20.54 5.85 -13.77
C LEU A 403 21.63 6.23 -12.79
N GLY A 404 22.57 5.56 -12.41
CA GLY A 404 23.58 5.87 -11.41
C GLY A 404 23.24 5.51 -9.97
N LEU A 405 21.96 5.23 -9.64
CA LEU A 405 21.60 4.72 -8.31
C LEU A 405 22.36 3.43 -7.93
N PRO A 406 22.55 2.43 -8.81
CA PRO A 406 23.28 1.22 -8.46
C PRO A 406 24.71 1.49 -7.95
N LYS A 407 25.40 2.49 -8.49
CA LYS A 407 26.75 2.90 -8.04
C LYS A 407 26.71 3.64 -6.70
N LEU A 408 25.76 4.57 -6.53
CA LEU A 408 25.59 5.34 -5.30
C LEU A 408 25.20 4.46 -4.10
N LEU A 409 24.37 3.45 -4.32
CA LEU A 409 23.95 2.51 -3.30
C LEU A 409 25.11 1.67 -2.74
N VAL A 410 26.15 1.39 -3.54
CA VAL A 410 27.38 0.66 -3.12
C VAL A 410 28.38 1.58 -2.45
N SER A 411 28.63 2.75 -3.02
CA SER A 411 29.67 3.66 -2.53
C SER A 411 29.40 4.09 -1.08
N SER A 412 28.14 4.23 -0.68
CA SER A 412 27.77 4.53 0.70
C SER A 412 28.05 3.37 1.66
N GLU A 413 28.03 2.14 1.20
CA GLU A 413 28.32 0.95 2.03
C GLU A 413 29.80 0.84 2.39
N HIS A 414 30.70 1.19 1.48
CA HIS A 414 32.14 1.24 1.74
C HIS A 414 32.53 2.36 2.72
N VAL A 415 31.85 3.49 2.69
CA VAL A 415 32.07 4.60 3.62
C VAL A 415 31.64 4.23 5.03
N ASP A 416 30.50 3.53 5.18
CA ASP A 416 29.99 3.09 6.47
C ASP A 416 30.89 2.02 7.11
N VAL A 417 31.39 1.06 6.33
CA VAL A 417 32.33 0.02 6.80
C VAL A 417 33.69 0.62 7.24
N MET A 418 34.20 1.62 6.51
CA MET A 418 35.45 2.31 6.89
C MET A 418 35.26 3.17 8.16
N ARG A 419 34.09 3.77 8.34
CA ARG A 419 33.78 4.61 9.51
C ARG A 419 33.64 3.75 10.78
N ASP A 420 32.99 2.58 10.70
CA ASP A 420 32.86 1.63 11.81
C ASP A 420 34.20 0.94 12.15
N GLY A 421 35.01 0.63 11.13
CA GLY A 421 36.37 0.10 11.29
C GLY A 421 37.32 1.09 11.99
N ASN A 422 37.14 2.39 11.78
CA ASN A 422 37.97 3.44 12.39
C ASN A 422 37.58 3.70 13.86
N HIS A 423 36.29 3.55 14.21
CA HIS A 423 35.84 3.65 15.62
C HIS A 423 36.29 2.47 16.48
N ARG A 424 36.51 1.29 15.89
CA ARG A 424 37.06 0.11 16.61
C ARG A 424 38.58 0.16 16.80
N ARG A 425 39.28 1.06 16.10
CA ARG A 425 40.73 1.22 16.17
C ARG A 425 41.21 2.41 17.03
N ALA A 426 40.29 3.18 17.64
CA ALA A 426 40.68 4.22 18.59
C ALA A 426 41.43 3.59 19.78
N PRO A 427 42.69 3.93 20.06
CA PRO A 427 43.45 3.35 21.17
C PRO A 427 42.77 3.71 22.49
N LYS A 428 42.51 2.71 23.31
CA LYS A 428 42.09 2.90 24.70
C LYS A 428 43.21 3.70 25.36
N SER A 429 42.93 4.94 25.81
CA SER A 429 43.83 5.73 26.60
C SER A 429 44.36 4.91 27.80
N PRO A 430 45.66 4.93 28.10
CA PRO A 430 46.18 4.19 29.24
C PRO A 430 45.60 4.76 30.54
N ARG A 431 45.00 3.90 31.33
CA ARG A 431 44.56 4.23 32.70
C ARG A 431 45.79 4.70 33.47
N SER A 432 45.80 5.94 33.94
CA SER A 432 46.78 6.49 34.85
C SER A 432 46.80 5.62 36.14
N ALA A 433 47.91 4.93 36.33
CA ALA A 433 48.20 4.23 37.58
C ALA A 433 48.33 5.27 38.69
N GLY A 434 47.34 5.33 39.57
CA GLY A 434 47.40 6.10 40.81
C GLY A 434 48.40 5.46 41.79
N THR A 435 49.54 6.13 41.97
CA THR A 435 50.53 5.82 42.99
C THR A 435 49.95 6.12 44.36
N GLY A 436 49.66 5.04 45.10
CA GLY A 436 49.45 5.12 46.53
C GLY A 436 50.70 5.56 47.28
N ARG A 437 50.63 6.64 48.04
CA ARG A 437 51.60 6.99 49.07
C ARG A 437 50.95 6.81 50.44
N THR A 438 51.36 5.75 51.11
CA THR A 438 51.23 5.55 52.57
C THR A 438 52.21 6.49 53.29
N ILE A 439 51.75 7.25 54.23
CA ILE A 439 52.57 7.82 55.31
C ILE A 439 51.79 7.75 56.59
N ALA A 440 52.44 7.01 57.54
CA ALA A 440 52.39 7.03 59.01
C ALA A 440 51.10 7.46 59.71
#